data_7e2b74d4d2c43ab1bc9d42acd83ed0ed
#
_entry.id   7e2b74d4d2c43ab1bc9d42acd83ed0ed
#
_cell.length_a   1.000
_cell.length_b   1.000
_cell.length_c   1.000
_cell.angle_alpha   90.00
_cell.angle_beta   90.00
_cell.angle_gamma   90.00
#
_symmetry.space_group_name_H-M   'P 1'
#
loop_
_entity.id
_entity.type
_entity.pdbx_description
1 polymer ?
#
loop_
_entity_poly.entity_id
_entity_poly.type
_entity_poly.pdbx_seq_one_letter_code
_entity_poly.pdbx_strand_id
1 'polypeptide(L)'
;TGFMIDAVNNYIVTNAHVIDQAKHKLIIENNKGEQFSAHSVYVNPQMDLAIIKVDDHDFPKMASLPYTIKKSNAELGEQVFMLGFPKQEVVYGEGYISARNGYQMDTIFCQLSTSANEGNSGSPVINKNGELVGVINSLETNADGVVFAIKAVNITRAIAEVKKIKGNENIAFKGSNVLKGNDRVNQIKKLQDYVFMIKGN
;
A
#
# COMPACT_ATOMS: atom_id res chain seq x y z
N THR A 1 -6.40 2.92 4.66
CA THR A 1 -6.23 2.27 3.33
C THR A 1 -5.28 1.08 3.40
N GLY A 2 -5.39 0.14 2.47
CA GLY A 2 -4.44 -0.92 2.19
C GLY A 2 -4.53 -1.35 0.73
N PHE A 3 -3.55 -2.12 0.25
CA PHE A 3 -3.55 -2.60 -1.15
C PHE A 3 -2.96 -4.01 -1.26
N MET A 4 -3.37 -4.71 -2.30
CA MET A 4 -2.99 -6.09 -2.57
C MET A 4 -1.48 -6.22 -2.85
N ILE A 5 -0.82 -7.20 -2.23
CA ILE A 5 0.58 -7.57 -2.53
C ILE A 5 0.74 -9.00 -3.00
N ASP A 6 -0.26 -9.83 -2.79
CA ASP A 6 -0.36 -11.17 -3.35
C ASP A 6 -1.82 -11.46 -3.71
N ALA A 7 -2.12 -11.39 -5.01
CA ALA A 7 -3.47 -11.56 -5.53
C ALA A 7 -3.96 -13.00 -5.50
N VAL A 8 -3.06 -13.97 -5.48
CA VAL A 8 -3.39 -15.41 -5.48
C VAL A 8 -3.72 -15.89 -4.07
N ASN A 9 -2.97 -15.41 -3.06
CA ASN A 9 -3.10 -15.84 -1.67
C ASN A 9 -3.79 -14.78 -0.77
N ASN A 10 -4.30 -13.69 -1.37
CA ASN A 10 -5.11 -12.64 -0.74
C ASN A 10 -4.40 -11.89 0.40
N TYR A 11 -3.12 -11.50 0.18
CA TYR A 11 -2.40 -10.66 1.13
C TYR A 11 -2.45 -9.19 0.74
N ILE A 12 -2.68 -8.34 1.73
CA ILE A 12 -2.79 -6.89 1.62
C ILE A 12 -1.74 -6.27 2.55
N VAL A 13 -1.08 -5.20 2.10
CA VAL A 13 -0.20 -4.38 2.93
C VAL A 13 -0.90 -3.09 3.34
N THR A 14 -0.60 -2.64 4.56
CA THR A 14 -1.05 -1.37 5.13
C THR A 14 -0.04 -0.86 6.17
N ASN A 15 -0.34 0.23 6.87
CA ASN A 15 0.46 0.66 8.01
C ASN A 15 0.09 -0.10 9.30
N ALA A 16 1.06 -0.22 10.22
CA ALA A 16 0.83 -0.82 11.53
C ALA A 16 -0.22 -0.02 12.32
N HIS A 17 -0.10 1.30 12.38
CA HIS A 17 -1.05 2.15 13.09
C HIS A 17 -2.49 2.07 12.58
N VAL A 18 -2.70 1.71 11.30
CA VAL A 18 -4.05 1.53 10.73
C VAL A 18 -4.77 0.34 11.37
N ILE A 19 -4.02 -0.71 11.71
CA ILE A 19 -4.59 -1.93 12.31
C ILE A 19 -4.54 -1.92 13.84
N ASP A 20 -3.69 -1.12 14.48
CA ASP A 20 -3.61 -0.99 15.94
C ASP A 20 -4.93 -0.48 16.56
N GLN A 21 -5.72 0.26 15.79
CA GLN A 21 -7.05 0.73 16.19
C GLN A 21 -8.12 -0.38 16.12
N ALA A 22 -7.83 -1.48 15.42
CA ALA A 22 -8.73 -2.61 15.23
C ALA A 22 -8.55 -3.66 16.34
N LYS A 23 -9.20 -3.48 17.48
CA LYS A 23 -9.01 -4.32 18.68
C LYS A 23 -9.42 -5.78 18.52
N HIS A 24 -10.30 -6.17 17.60
CA HIS A 24 -10.85 -7.54 17.56
C HIS A 24 -11.12 -8.15 16.18
N LYS A 25 -11.36 -7.39 15.14
CA LYS A 25 -11.62 -7.91 13.79
C LYS A 25 -11.30 -6.88 12.72
N LEU A 26 -10.54 -7.29 11.71
CA LEU A 26 -10.30 -6.48 10.53
C LEU A 26 -11.37 -6.75 9.48
N ILE A 27 -11.90 -5.68 8.91
CA ILE A 27 -12.81 -5.70 7.76
C ILE A 27 -12.12 -4.99 6.60
N ILE A 28 -12.10 -5.62 5.46
CA ILE A 28 -11.63 -5.05 4.20
C ILE A 28 -12.85 -4.70 3.36
N GLU A 29 -12.91 -3.48 2.87
CA GLU A 29 -13.99 -3.06 1.96
C GLU A 29 -13.40 -2.63 0.62
N ASN A 30 -13.95 -3.17 -0.47
CA ASN A 30 -13.52 -2.82 -1.81
C ASN A 30 -14.25 -1.56 -2.34
N ASN A 31 -13.89 -1.11 -3.54
CA ASN A 31 -14.48 0.07 -4.19
C ASN A 31 -15.96 -0.09 -4.59
N LYS A 32 -16.55 -1.27 -4.39
CA LYS A 32 -17.98 -1.56 -4.59
C LYS A 32 -18.76 -1.60 -3.29
N GLY A 33 -18.09 -1.41 -2.13
CA GLY A 33 -18.70 -1.49 -0.81
C GLY A 33 -18.88 -2.91 -0.28
N GLU A 34 -18.32 -3.92 -0.95
CA GLU A 34 -18.34 -5.31 -0.48
C GLU A 34 -17.31 -5.48 0.64
N GLN A 35 -17.70 -6.15 1.73
CA GLN A 35 -16.91 -6.29 2.93
C GLN A 35 -16.46 -7.73 3.15
N PHE A 36 -15.21 -7.89 3.56
CA PHE A 36 -14.58 -9.20 3.77
C PHE A 36 -13.81 -9.21 5.09
N SER A 37 -13.83 -10.35 5.76
CA SER A 37 -13.06 -10.56 7.00
C SER A 37 -11.58 -10.80 6.71
N ALA A 38 -10.73 -10.28 7.60
CA ALA A 38 -9.28 -10.45 7.50
C ALA A 38 -8.62 -10.50 8.87
N HIS A 39 -7.39 -10.98 8.93
CA HIS A 39 -6.54 -10.94 10.13
C HIS A 39 -5.13 -10.47 9.81
N SER A 40 -4.43 -9.94 10.81
CA SER A 40 -3.03 -9.55 10.68
C SER A 40 -2.12 -10.78 10.73
N VAL A 41 -1.17 -10.88 9.81
CA VAL A 41 -0.15 -11.95 9.78
C VAL A 41 1.24 -11.42 10.14
N TYR A 42 1.46 -10.12 9.97
CA TYR A 42 2.71 -9.45 10.29
C TYR A 42 2.47 -8.01 10.67
N VAL A 43 3.11 -7.57 11.73
CA VAL A 43 3.08 -6.18 12.19
C VAL A 43 4.49 -5.76 12.58
N ASN A 44 4.96 -4.65 12.04
CA ASN A 44 6.23 -4.04 12.41
C ASN A 44 6.01 -2.56 12.74
N PRO A 45 5.91 -2.20 14.03
CA PRO A 45 5.69 -0.83 14.46
C PRO A 45 6.84 0.12 14.13
N GLN A 46 8.09 -0.38 14.06
CA GLN A 46 9.26 0.45 13.77
C GLN A 46 9.29 0.95 12.32
N MET A 47 8.83 0.11 11.38
CA MET A 47 8.66 0.48 9.98
C MET A 47 7.26 1.04 9.69
N ASP A 48 6.37 1.00 10.69
CA ASP A 48 4.94 1.27 10.55
C ASP A 48 4.29 0.48 9.39
N LEU A 49 4.62 -0.80 9.27
CA LEU A 49 4.16 -1.68 8.19
C LEU A 49 3.45 -2.91 8.75
N ALA A 50 2.32 -3.27 8.14
CA ALA A 50 1.59 -4.49 8.45
C ALA A 50 1.18 -5.23 7.18
N ILE A 51 1.11 -6.57 7.28
CA ILE A 51 0.54 -7.43 6.26
C ILE A 51 -0.64 -8.17 6.88
N ILE A 52 -1.77 -8.12 6.19
CA ILE A 52 -3.02 -8.78 6.56
C ILE A 52 -3.39 -9.80 5.48
N LYS A 53 -4.12 -10.83 5.89
CA LYS A 53 -4.64 -11.87 5.01
C LYS A 53 -6.16 -11.85 5.04
N VAL A 54 -6.79 -11.89 3.88
CA VAL A 54 -8.25 -11.98 3.77
C VAL A 54 -8.65 -13.43 3.95
N ASP A 55 -9.61 -13.69 4.84
CA ASP A 55 -10.07 -15.02 5.21
C ASP A 55 -11.32 -15.47 4.45
N ASP A 56 -12.00 -14.51 3.83
CA ASP A 56 -13.31 -14.73 3.25
C ASP A 56 -13.23 -15.52 1.94
N HIS A 57 -14.03 -16.58 1.82
CA HIS A 57 -14.08 -17.42 0.62
C HIS A 57 -14.70 -16.70 -0.57
N ASP A 58 -15.55 -15.71 -0.32
CA ASP A 58 -16.24 -14.92 -1.34
C ASP A 58 -15.40 -13.75 -1.84
N PHE A 59 -14.18 -13.58 -1.31
CA PHE A 59 -13.26 -12.55 -1.79
C PHE A 59 -12.93 -12.79 -3.27
N PRO A 60 -13.03 -11.75 -4.13
CA PRO A 60 -12.82 -11.90 -5.56
C PRO A 60 -11.44 -12.48 -5.91
N LYS A 61 -11.43 -13.54 -6.71
CA LYS A 61 -10.18 -14.16 -7.17
C LYS A 61 -9.49 -13.27 -8.20
N MET A 62 -8.26 -12.92 -7.92
CA MET A 62 -7.40 -12.13 -8.80
C MET A 62 -6.20 -12.97 -9.23
N ALA A 63 -5.85 -12.93 -10.52
CA ALA A 63 -4.78 -13.78 -11.06
C ALA A 63 -3.38 -13.20 -10.81
N SER A 64 -3.23 -11.87 -10.90
CA SER A 64 -1.96 -11.17 -10.75
C SER A 64 -2.19 -9.70 -10.42
N LEU A 65 -1.17 -9.04 -9.89
CA LEU A 65 -1.18 -7.59 -9.64
C LEU A 65 -0.92 -6.83 -10.95
N PRO A 66 -1.54 -5.65 -11.16
CA PRO A 66 -1.33 -4.83 -12.36
C PRO A 66 -0.03 -4.01 -12.31
N TYR A 67 0.72 -4.07 -11.23
CA TYR A 67 1.96 -3.33 -10.95
C TYR A 67 3.08 -4.24 -10.50
N THR A 68 4.31 -3.75 -10.61
CA THR A 68 5.52 -4.41 -10.11
C THR A 68 6.12 -3.62 -8.95
N ILE A 69 6.99 -4.24 -8.13
CA ILE A 69 7.76 -3.50 -7.13
C ILE A 69 8.99 -2.88 -7.81
N LYS A 70 9.21 -1.58 -7.58
CA LYS A 70 10.44 -0.91 -7.98
C LYS A 70 11.62 -1.49 -7.19
N LYS A 71 12.61 -2.04 -7.91
CA LYS A 71 13.77 -2.70 -7.29
C LYS A 71 14.83 -1.72 -6.78
N SER A 72 14.95 -0.55 -7.41
CA SER A 72 15.83 0.54 -6.99
C SER A 72 15.08 1.54 -6.12
N ASN A 73 15.81 2.37 -5.37
CA ASN A 73 15.20 3.53 -4.72
C ASN A 73 14.55 4.45 -5.77
N ALA A 74 13.48 5.13 -5.36
CA ALA A 74 12.90 6.19 -6.17
C ALA A 74 13.86 7.37 -6.29
N GLU A 75 13.87 8.01 -7.46
CA GLU A 75 14.75 9.13 -7.74
C GLU A 75 14.08 10.46 -7.41
N LEU A 76 14.88 11.44 -7.00
CA LEU A 76 14.42 12.79 -6.75
C LEU A 76 13.76 13.37 -8.03
N GLY A 77 12.56 13.93 -7.90
CA GLY A 77 11.77 14.42 -9.02
C GLY A 77 11.02 13.34 -9.80
N GLU A 78 11.09 12.06 -9.39
CA GLU A 78 10.29 10.99 -9.99
C GLU A 78 8.81 11.24 -9.74
N GLN A 79 8.01 11.30 -10.81
CA GLN A 79 6.56 11.51 -10.73
C GLN A 79 5.87 10.26 -10.18
N VAL A 80 5.01 10.47 -9.20
CA VAL A 80 4.26 9.41 -8.52
C VAL A 80 2.80 9.80 -8.34
N PHE A 81 1.95 8.80 -8.17
CA PHE A 81 0.56 8.98 -7.77
C PHE A 81 0.16 7.95 -6.73
N MET A 82 -0.91 8.23 -6.02
CA MET A 82 -1.50 7.34 -5.04
C MET A 82 -3.02 7.22 -5.25
N LEU A 83 -3.58 6.10 -4.80
CA LEU A 83 -5.01 5.91 -4.61
C LEU A 83 -5.25 5.49 -3.17
N GLY A 84 -6.25 6.09 -2.51
CA GLY A 84 -6.58 5.76 -1.14
C GLY A 84 -8.05 5.96 -0.83
N PHE A 85 -8.45 5.56 0.38
CA PHE A 85 -9.80 5.72 0.92
C PHE A 85 -9.78 6.61 2.17
N PRO A 86 -9.60 7.94 2.03
CA PRO A 86 -9.71 8.83 3.18
C PRO A 86 -11.15 8.93 3.68
N LYS A 87 -12.12 8.56 2.82
CA LYS A 87 -13.56 8.48 3.10
C LYS A 87 -14.13 7.22 2.43
N GLN A 88 -15.40 7.27 2.01
CA GLN A 88 -16.11 6.14 1.41
C GLN A 88 -15.82 5.93 -0.09
N GLU A 89 -15.08 6.83 -0.73
CA GLU A 89 -14.71 6.73 -2.13
C GLU A 89 -13.19 6.77 -2.32
N VAL A 90 -12.74 6.22 -3.45
CA VAL A 90 -11.34 6.26 -3.86
C VAL A 90 -10.94 7.70 -4.17
N VAL A 91 -9.87 8.17 -3.55
CA VAL A 91 -9.29 9.49 -3.79
C VAL A 91 -7.93 9.33 -4.46
N TYR A 92 -7.72 10.11 -5.50
CA TYR A 92 -6.48 10.22 -6.24
C TYR A 92 -5.62 11.37 -5.73
N GLY A 93 -4.32 11.14 -5.61
CA GLY A 93 -3.31 12.17 -5.39
C GLY A 93 -2.12 11.97 -6.31
N GLU A 94 -1.48 13.07 -6.73
CA GLU A 94 -0.30 13.06 -7.60
C GLU A 94 0.76 14.03 -7.09
N GLY A 95 2.03 13.71 -7.33
CA GLY A 95 3.17 14.53 -6.95
C GLY A 95 4.49 13.92 -7.40
N TYR A 96 5.54 14.25 -6.66
CA TYR A 96 6.92 13.85 -6.97
C TYR A 96 7.63 13.36 -5.71
N ILE A 97 8.69 12.57 -5.88
CA ILE A 97 9.66 12.31 -4.82
C ILE A 97 10.41 13.62 -4.55
N SER A 98 10.19 14.22 -3.38
CA SER A 98 10.80 15.50 -2.97
C SER A 98 12.05 15.33 -2.11
N ALA A 99 12.22 14.16 -1.43
CA ALA A 99 13.48 13.76 -0.80
C ALA A 99 13.63 12.24 -0.79
N ARG A 100 14.89 11.76 -0.87
CA ARG A 100 15.20 10.32 -0.88
C ARG A 100 15.05 9.65 0.46
N ASN A 101 15.08 10.41 1.55
CA ASN A 101 14.98 9.93 2.92
C ASN A 101 13.84 10.67 3.66
N GLY A 102 13.39 10.08 4.76
CA GLY A 102 12.41 10.64 5.65
C GLY A 102 12.99 11.70 6.59
N TYR A 103 12.23 12.03 7.62
CA TYR A 103 12.65 12.97 8.66
C TYR A 103 13.95 12.52 9.32
N GLN A 104 14.83 13.46 9.63
CA GLN A 104 16.17 13.21 10.21
C GLN A 104 16.99 12.15 9.44
N MET A 105 16.88 12.12 8.11
CA MET A 105 17.60 11.17 7.24
C MET A 105 17.19 9.70 7.42
N ASP A 106 15.98 9.43 7.94
CA ASP A 106 15.48 8.07 8.05
C ASP A 106 15.42 7.39 6.67
N THR A 107 16.11 6.28 6.54
CA THR A 107 16.25 5.53 5.30
C THR A 107 15.09 4.60 4.99
N ILE A 108 14.18 4.38 5.94
CA ILE A 108 12.94 3.60 5.75
C ILE A 108 11.99 4.33 4.83
N PHE A 109 11.94 5.66 4.97
CA PHE A 109 10.99 6.53 4.28
C PHE A 109 11.63 7.30 3.12
N CYS A 110 10.78 7.83 2.24
CA CYS A 110 11.07 8.93 1.33
C CYS A 110 9.98 9.99 1.49
N GLN A 111 10.28 11.23 1.05
CA GLN A 111 9.36 12.35 1.13
C GLN A 111 8.72 12.59 -0.23
N LEU A 112 7.44 12.93 -0.20
CA LEU A 112 6.60 13.24 -1.38
C LEU A 112 6.10 14.68 -1.32
N SER A 113 6.00 15.33 -2.47
CA SER A 113 5.33 16.61 -2.67
C SER A 113 3.88 16.39 -3.15
N THR A 114 3.11 15.66 -2.38
CA THR A 114 1.69 15.39 -2.67
C THR A 114 0.84 15.75 -1.47
N SER A 115 -0.44 15.99 -1.69
CA SER A 115 -1.38 16.15 -0.59
C SER A 115 -1.88 14.76 -0.17
N ALA A 116 -1.73 14.44 1.10
CA ALA A 116 -2.36 13.28 1.72
C ALA A 116 -3.17 13.74 2.92
N ASN A 117 -4.37 13.21 3.05
CA ASN A 117 -5.27 13.45 4.17
C ASN A 117 -5.25 12.23 5.10
N GLU A 118 -5.77 12.41 6.31
CA GLU A 118 -6.10 11.31 7.20
C GLU A 118 -6.94 10.25 6.44
N GLY A 119 -6.61 8.95 6.60
CA GLY A 119 -7.20 7.84 5.84
C GLY A 119 -6.43 7.43 4.57
N ASN A 120 -5.50 8.26 4.07
CA ASN A 120 -4.59 7.85 2.99
C ASN A 120 -3.44 6.96 3.47
N SER A 121 -3.19 6.85 4.79
CA SER A 121 -2.22 5.88 5.35
C SER A 121 -2.47 4.48 4.79
N GLY A 122 -1.42 3.82 4.31
CA GLY A 122 -1.49 2.51 3.68
C GLY A 122 -1.79 2.53 2.18
N SER A 123 -1.96 3.69 1.56
CA SER A 123 -2.15 3.81 0.10
C SER A 123 -0.88 3.44 -0.67
N PRO A 124 -1.00 2.77 -1.83
CA PRO A 124 0.12 2.52 -2.72
C PRO A 124 0.61 3.82 -3.37
N VAL A 125 1.92 3.98 -3.46
CA VAL A 125 2.59 5.02 -4.24
C VAL A 125 3.13 4.37 -5.50
N ILE A 126 2.62 4.77 -6.66
CA ILE A 126 2.94 4.18 -7.97
C ILE A 126 3.60 5.24 -8.85
N ASN A 127 4.68 4.88 -9.55
CA ASN A 127 5.31 5.78 -10.51
C ASN A 127 4.63 5.72 -11.90
N LYS A 128 5.04 6.59 -12.82
CA LYS A 128 4.52 6.64 -14.19
C LYS A 128 4.70 5.34 -14.99
N ASN A 129 5.65 4.49 -14.57
CA ASN A 129 5.93 3.20 -15.22
C ASN A 129 5.08 2.06 -14.63
N GLY A 130 4.17 2.33 -13.68
CA GLY A 130 3.36 1.30 -13.04
C GLY A 130 4.16 0.48 -12.01
N GLU A 131 5.21 1.04 -11.42
CA GLU A 131 5.98 0.38 -10.39
C GLU A 131 5.60 0.93 -9.02
N LEU A 132 5.40 0.05 -8.05
CA LEU A 132 5.18 0.38 -6.65
C LEU A 132 6.48 0.94 -6.06
N VAL A 133 6.43 2.18 -5.62
CA VAL A 133 7.54 2.94 -5.03
C VAL A 133 7.50 2.90 -3.51
N GLY A 134 6.30 2.87 -2.91
CA GLY A 134 6.14 2.89 -1.46
C GLY A 134 4.71 2.80 -0.99
N VAL A 135 4.54 3.01 0.30
CA VAL A 135 3.27 3.02 1.04
C VAL A 135 3.15 4.36 1.76
N ILE A 136 2.06 5.09 1.55
CA ILE A 136 1.81 6.37 2.25
C ILE A 136 1.82 6.14 3.76
N ASN A 137 2.55 7.02 4.46
CA ASN A 137 2.52 7.16 5.91
C ASN A 137 2.11 8.60 6.25
N SER A 138 0.89 8.78 6.76
CA SER A 138 0.34 10.10 7.11
C SER A 138 0.56 10.49 8.58
N LEU A 139 1.22 9.65 9.40
CA LEU A 139 1.52 9.99 10.79
C LEU A 139 2.68 10.97 10.94
N GLU A 140 3.62 10.99 10.02
CA GLU A 140 4.79 11.87 10.06
C GLU A 140 4.52 13.24 9.39
N THR A 141 3.44 13.91 9.75
CA THR A 141 3.09 15.24 9.22
C THR A 141 3.68 16.40 10.03
N ASN A 142 4.85 16.25 10.63
CA ASN A 142 5.47 17.26 11.47
C ASN A 142 5.98 18.51 10.72
N ALA A 143 5.77 18.58 9.40
CA ALA A 143 6.05 19.77 8.61
C ALA A 143 4.85 20.04 7.68
N ASP A 144 4.35 21.26 7.66
CA ASP A 144 3.25 21.71 6.82
C ASP A 144 3.47 21.28 5.34
N GLY A 145 2.56 20.47 4.82
CA GLY A 145 2.55 20.05 3.42
C GLY A 145 3.55 18.96 3.01
N VAL A 146 4.15 18.25 3.97
CA VAL A 146 5.07 17.14 3.70
C VAL A 146 4.37 15.80 3.95
N VAL A 147 4.46 14.90 3.00
CA VAL A 147 3.97 13.52 3.09
C VAL A 147 5.15 12.55 3.00
N PHE A 148 5.16 11.53 3.84
CA PHE A 148 6.16 10.48 3.78
C PHE A 148 5.57 9.18 3.22
N ALA A 149 6.42 8.37 2.60
CA ALA A 149 6.09 7.02 2.17
C ALA A 149 7.16 6.04 2.62
N ILE A 150 6.75 4.90 3.15
CA ILE A 150 7.61 3.76 3.42
C ILE A 150 8.09 3.21 2.08
N LYS A 151 9.40 3.13 1.87
CA LYS A 151 9.99 2.65 0.60
C LYS A 151 9.57 1.20 0.31
N ALA A 152 9.28 0.89 -0.94
CA ALA A 152 8.79 -0.42 -1.38
C ALA A 152 9.74 -1.60 -1.08
N VAL A 153 11.05 -1.35 -0.92
CA VAL A 153 12.02 -2.36 -0.48
C VAL A 153 11.64 -2.96 0.89
N ASN A 154 10.98 -2.21 1.77
CA ASN A 154 10.54 -2.68 3.08
C ASN A 154 9.34 -3.64 2.97
N ILE A 155 8.51 -3.53 1.92
CA ILE A 155 7.48 -4.52 1.61
C ILE A 155 8.14 -5.87 1.26
N THR A 156 9.20 -5.86 0.44
CA THR A 156 9.93 -7.08 0.09
C THR A 156 10.55 -7.74 1.34
N ARG A 157 11.09 -6.94 2.26
CA ARG A 157 11.61 -7.42 3.55
C ARG A 157 10.49 -8.04 4.40
N ALA A 158 9.34 -7.37 4.52
CA ALA A 158 8.19 -7.87 5.26
C ALA A 158 7.65 -9.19 4.66
N ILE A 159 7.54 -9.32 3.34
CA ILE A 159 7.19 -10.57 2.67
C ILE A 159 8.16 -11.70 3.03
N ALA A 160 9.47 -11.42 3.07
CA ALA A 160 10.47 -12.41 3.46
C ALA A 160 10.30 -12.87 4.93
N GLU A 161 9.89 -11.99 5.83
CA GLU A 161 9.58 -12.36 7.22
C GLU A 161 8.28 -13.17 7.31
N VAL A 162 7.23 -12.79 6.59
CA VAL A 162 5.95 -13.53 6.55
C VAL A 162 6.14 -14.96 6.05
N LYS A 163 7.02 -15.20 5.08
CA LYS A 163 7.34 -16.55 4.58
C LYS A 163 7.87 -17.50 5.65
N LYS A 164 8.45 -16.97 6.72
CA LYS A 164 8.97 -17.78 7.85
C LYS A 164 7.85 -18.19 8.82
N ILE A 165 6.66 -17.58 8.72
CA ILE A 165 5.53 -17.85 9.60
C ILE A 165 4.75 -19.04 9.02
N LYS A 166 4.57 -20.10 9.84
CA LYS A 166 3.85 -21.31 9.45
C LYS A 166 2.46 -21.00 8.87
N GLY A 167 2.18 -21.54 7.69
CA GLY A 167 0.92 -21.33 6.95
C GLY A 167 0.94 -20.14 5.99
N ASN A 168 2.05 -19.38 5.94
CA ASN A 168 2.21 -18.23 5.06
C ASN A 168 3.41 -18.35 4.09
N GLU A 169 3.99 -19.54 3.95
CA GLU A 169 5.19 -19.81 3.16
C GLU A 169 5.02 -19.47 1.67
N ASN A 170 3.78 -19.51 1.19
CA ASN A 170 3.43 -19.30 -0.22
C ASN A 170 3.23 -17.82 -0.60
N ILE A 171 3.30 -16.87 0.35
CA ILE A 171 3.17 -15.45 0.03
C ILE A 171 4.20 -15.05 -1.03
N ALA A 172 3.76 -14.40 -2.10
CA ALA A 172 4.64 -13.96 -3.18
C ALA A 172 4.06 -12.75 -3.91
N PHE A 173 4.87 -11.73 -4.07
CA PHE A 173 4.52 -10.62 -4.95
C PHE A 173 4.63 -11.06 -6.41
N LYS A 174 3.49 -11.29 -7.07
CA LYS A 174 3.40 -11.65 -8.49
C LYS A 174 2.68 -10.53 -9.23
N GLY A 175 3.45 -9.62 -9.80
CA GLY A 175 2.93 -8.49 -10.56
C GLY A 175 3.36 -8.53 -12.03
N SER A 176 2.51 -7.98 -12.87
CA SER A 176 2.79 -7.70 -14.27
C SER A 176 2.65 -6.20 -14.50
N ASN A 177 3.48 -5.63 -15.37
CA ASN A 177 3.50 -4.18 -15.55
C ASN A 177 2.45 -3.73 -16.60
N VAL A 178 1.16 -4.05 -16.34
CA VAL A 178 0.04 -3.65 -17.23
C VAL A 178 -0.32 -2.17 -17.11
N LEU A 179 0.21 -1.46 -16.11
CA LEU A 179 0.00 -0.02 -15.97
C LEU A 179 0.91 0.79 -16.88
N LYS A 180 2.07 0.22 -17.27
CA LYS A 180 3.06 0.92 -18.11
C LYS A 180 2.47 1.28 -19.47
N GLY A 181 2.71 2.53 -19.90
CA GLY A 181 2.25 3.03 -21.21
C GLY A 181 0.77 3.41 -21.28
N ASN A 182 0.01 3.21 -20.21
CA ASN A 182 -1.36 3.71 -20.14
C ASN A 182 -1.37 5.17 -19.64
N ASP A 183 -2.38 5.93 -20.08
CA ASP A 183 -2.69 7.22 -19.47
C ASP A 183 -3.15 7.05 -18.02
N ARG A 184 -3.17 8.15 -17.24
CA ARG A 184 -3.49 8.14 -15.82
C ARG A 184 -4.90 7.60 -15.53
N VAL A 185 -5.89 7.95 -16.32
CA VAL A 185 -7.27 7.48 -16.13
C VAL A 185 -7.36 5.95 -16.24
N ASN A 186 -6.69 5.39 -17.25
CA ASN A 186 -6.64 3.94 -17.45
C ASN A 186 -5.79 3.23 -16.39
N GLN A 187 -4.71 3.85 -15.90
CA GLN A 187 -3.94 3.33 -14.76
C GLN A 187 -4.82 3.26 -13.50
N ILE A 188 -5.57 4.31 -13.19
CA ILE A 188 -6.48 4.35 -12.04
C ILE A 188 -7.56 3.27 -12.15
N LYS A 189 -8.22 3.14 -13.28
CA LYS A 189 -9.25 2.11 -13.52
C LYS A 189 -8.74 0.69 -13.27
N LYS A 190 -7.47 0.40 -13.61
CA LYS A 190 -6.85 -0.90 -13.40
C LYS A 190 -6.36 -1.11 -11.97
N LEU A 191 -6.00 -0.03 -11.27
CA LEU A 191 -5.44 -0.10 -9.92
C LEU A 191 -6.51 -0.13 -8.84
N GLN A 192 -7.65 0.55 -9.03
CA GLN A 192 -8.66 0.77 -7.99
C GLN A 192 -9.24 -0.53 -7.39
N ASP A 193 -9.31 -1.61 -8.16
CA ASP A 193 -9.80 -2.92 -7.69
C ASP A 193 -8.81 -3.64 -6.75
N TYR A 194 -7.59 -3.13 -6.64
CA TYR A 194 -6.52 -3.66 -5.78
C TYR A 194 -6.26 -2.81 -4.53
N VAL A 195 -7.07 -1.76 -4.33
CA VAL A 195 -6.98 -0.85 -3.18
C VAL A 195 -8.25 -0.98 -2.34
N PHE A 196 -8.08 -1.01 -1.02
CA PHE A 196 -9.16 -1.35 -0.08
C PHE A 196 -9.20 -0.36 1.07
N MET A 197 -10.41 -0.10 1.57
CA MET A 197 -10.59 0.50 2.88
C MET A 197 -10.37 -0.56 3.96
N ILE A 198 -9.63 -0.23 5.01
CA ILE A 198 -9.44 -1.08 6.18
C ILE A 198 -10.21 -0.48 7.33
N LYS A 199 -11.08 -1.29 7.95
CA LYS A 199 -11.89 -0.93 9.09
C LYS A 199 -11.55 -1.85 10.27
N GLY A 200 -11.44 -1.27 11.47
CA GLY A 200 -11.38 -1.99 12.73
C GLY A 200 -12.76 -1.99 13.40
N ASN A 201 -13.16 -3.12 13.96
CA ASN A 201 -14.32 -3.23 14.84
C ASN A 201 -13.86 -3.39 16.27
#